data_62e85181ee89d88bde577f5b09b5f86b
#
_entry.id   62e85181ee89d88bde577f5b09b5f86b
#
_cell.length_a   1.000
_cell.length_b   1.000
_cell.length_c   1.000
_cell.angle_alpha   90.00
_cell.angle_beta   90.00
_cell.angle_gamma   90.00
#
_symmetry.space_group_name_H-M   'P 1'
#
loop_
_entity.id
_entity.type
_entity.pdbx_description
1 polymer ?
#
loop_
_entity_poly.entity_id
_entity_poly.type
_entity_poly.pdbx_seq_one_letter_code
_entity_poly.pdbx_strand_id
1 'polypeptide(L)'
;MSDSLKLGPIGQISRSVRDISQSESWYRDVLGLTHLYTFGKMAFFDLGGTRLYLTQEAESPSPESILYLRVPDIQFAHDTLKSRKVEFISAPHLVHKHPDGTEEWMAFFKDPEGRTLALMSQVKRQG
;
A
#
# COMPACT_ATOMS: atom_id res chain seq x y z
N MET A 1 -15.49 -36.50 -9.68
CA MET A 1 -14.53 -35.60 -9.89
C MET A 1 -14.72 -34.34 -9.08
N SER A 2 -13.93 -34.15 -8.23
CA SER A 2 -14.14 -32.98 -7.49
C SER A 2 -13.30 -31.90 -8.08
N ASP A 3 -13.96 -30.88 -8.48
CA ASP A 3 -13.27 -29.73 -8.86
C ASP A 3 -12.92 -28.98 -7.65
N SER A 4 -11.67 -28.99 -7.33
CA SER A 4 -11.21 -28.13 -6.28
C SER A 4 -11.02 -26.77 -6.86
N LEU A 5 -12.01 -25.93 -6.73
CA LEU A 5 -11.82 -24.54 -7.10
C LEU A 5 -10.79 -23.97 -6.14
N LYS A 6 -9.73 -23.42 -6.70
CA LYS A 6 -8.70 -22.76 -5.91
C LYS A 6 -8.55 -21.34 -6.42
N LEU A 7 -8.94 -20.41 -5.58
CA LEU A 7 -8.71 -19.01 -5.90
C LEU A 7 -7.27 -18.69 -5.55
N GLY A 8 -6.59 -18.07 -6.48
CA GLY A 8 -5.19 -17.72 -6.26
C GLY A 8 -5.03 -16.46 -5.44
N PRO A 9 -3.81 -15.95 -5.35
CA PRO A 9 -3.59 -14.67 -4.69
C PRO A 9 -4.21 -13.54 -5.49
N ILE A 10 -4.35 -12.40 -4.83
CA ILE A 10 -4.89 -11.23 -5.51
C ILE A 10 -3.92 -10.82 -6.61
N GLY A 11 -4.41 -10.75 -7.85
CA GLY A 11 -3.58 -10.42 -8.98
C GLY A 11 -3.50 -8.94 -9.28
N GLN A 12 -4.55 -8.21 -8.97
CA GLN A 12 -4.59 -6.78 -9.28
C GLN A 12 -5.54 -6.05 -8.35
N ILE A 13 -5.15 -4.83 -8.00
CA ILE A 13 -5.96 -3.92 -7.19
C ILE A 13 -6.05 -2.62 -7.96
N SER A 14 -7.24 -2.05 -8.06
CA SER A 14 -7.40 -0.76 -8.75
C SER A 14 -7.79 0.32 -7.76
N ARG A 15 -7.33 1.53 -8.00
CA ARG A 15 -7.70 2.72 -7.23
C ARG A 15 -7.93 3.88 -8.18
N SER A 16 -8.95 4.67 -7.87
CA SER A 16 -9.24 5.86 -8.66
C SER A 16 -8.44 7.03 -8.12
N VAL A 17 -7.93 7.88 -9.00
CA VAL A 17 -7.23 9.09 -8.60
C VAL A 17 -7.74 10.24 -9.45
N ARG A 18 -7.52 11.46 -8.98
CA ARG A 18 -7.95 12.64 -9.73
C ARG A 18 -6.88 13.09 -10.71
N ASP A 19 -5.62 12.94 -10.35
CA ASP A 19 -4.50 13.41 -11.15
C ASP A 19 -3.52 12.26 -11.31
N ILE A 20 -3.56 11.61 -12.47
CA ILE A 20 -2.73 10.42 -12.69
C ILE A 20 -1.24 10.78 -12.76
N SER A 21 -0.90 11.94 -13.30
CA SER A 21 0.51 12.34 -13.38
C SER A 21 1.12 12.53 -12.00
N GLN A 22 0.41 13.21 -11.12
CA GLN A 22 0.88 13.42 -9.77
C GLN A 22 0.97 12.09 -9.01
N SER A 23 -0.07 11.27 -9.13
CA SER A 23 -0.11 9.99 -8.42
C SER A 23 0.97 9.04 -8.94
N GLU A 24 1.15 8.97 -10.26
CA GLU A 24 2.18 8.13 -10.82
C GLU A 24 3.55 8.48 -10.27
N SER A 25 3.89 9.77 -10.28
CA SER A 25 5.18 10.21 -9.78
C SER A 25 5.34 9.90 -8.30
N TRP A 26 4.29 10.11 -7.52
CA TRP A 26 4.38 9.89 -6.09
C TRP A 26 4.53 8.40 -5.76
N TYR A 27 3.73 7.55 -6.38
CA TYR A 27 3.82 6.11 -6.10
C TYR A 27 5.16 5.54 -6.57
N ARG A 28 5.68 6.05 -7.68
CA ARG A 28 6.97 5.60 -8.20
C ARG A 28 8.14 6.17 -7.40
N ASP A 29 8.16 7.49 -7.18
CA ASP A 29 9.35 8.15 -6.65
C ASP A 29 9.37 8.22 -5.13
N VAL A 30 8.22 8.44 -4.49
CA VAL A 30 8.15 8.55 -3.04
C VAL A 30 8.03 7.17 -2.40
N LEU A 31 7.08 6.36 -2.84
CA LEU A 31 6.93 5.01 -2.31
C LEU A 31 7.96 4.04 -2.87
N GLY A 32 8.53 4.36 -4.02
CA GLY A 32 9.53 3.47 -4.62
C GLY A 32 8.95 2.23 -5.25
N LEU A 33 7.67 2.26 -5.66
CA LEU A 33 7.09 1.11 -6.31
C LEU A 33 7.61 0.98 -7.73
N THR A 34 7.75 -0.27 -8.18
CA THR A 34 8.20 -0.52 -9.54
C THR A 34 7.09 -0.15 -10.51
N HIS A 35 7.34 0.90 -11.30
CA HIS A 35 6.40 1.34 -12.31
C HIS A 35 6.51 0.41 -13.52
N LEU A 36 5.40 -0.20 -13.93
CA LEU A 36 5.39 -1.12 -15.06
C LEU A 36 5.18 -0.37 -16.36
N TYR A 37 4.09 0.38 -16.46
CA TYR A 37 3.81 1.20 -17.63
C TYR A 37 2.62 2.10 -17.34
N THR A 38 2.47 3.13 -18.17
CA THR A 38 1.33 4.03 -18.11
C THR A 38 0.69 4.01 -19.49
N PHE A 39 -0.61 3.88 -19.51
CA PHE A 39 -1.36 3.77 -20.74
C PHE A 39 -2.58 4.68 -20.63
N GLY A 40 -2.56 5.79 -21.37
CA GLY A 40 -3.62 6.77 -21.27
C GLY A 40 -3.66 7.36 -19.87
N LYS A 41 -4.80 7.21 -19.21
CA LYS A 41 -4.99 7.72 -17.84
C LYS A 41 -4.90 6.61 -16.81
N MET A 42 -4.13 5.57 -17.10
CA MET A 42 -3.97 4.43 -16.22
C MET A 42 -2.49 4.16 -16.02
N ALA A 43 -2.08 3.99 -14.77
CA ALA A 43 -0.69 3.68 -14.43
C ALA A 43 -0.65 2.37 -13.67
N PHE A 44 0.32 1.52 -13.99
CA PHE A 44 0.43 0.18 -13.42
C PHE A 44 1.75 0.02 -12.69
N PHE A 45 1.69 -0.59 -11.51
CA PHE A 45 2.85 -0.81 -10.65
C PHE A 45 2.86 -2.26 -10.17
N ASP A 46 4.06 -2.77 -9.90
CA ASP A 46 4.21 -4.10 -9.32
C ASP A 46 4.37 -4.00 -7.80
N LEU A 47 3.55 -4.75 -7.09
CA LEU A 47 3.62 -4.83 -5.63
C LEU A 47 3.97 -6.26 -5.23
N GLY A 48 5.13 -6.73 -5.71
CA GLY A 48 5.58 -8.06 -5.33
C GLY A 48 4.69 -9.17 -5.86
N GLY A 49 4.26 -9.05 -7.11
CA GLY A 49 3.40 -10.05 -7.73
C GLY A 49 1.96 -9.63 -7.87
N THR A 50 1.51 -8.68 -7.06
CA THR A 50 0.18 -8.09 -7.21
C THR A 50 0.33 -6.78 -7.95
N ARG A 51 -0.47 -6.58 -8.98
CA ARG A 51 -0.37 -5.35 -9.76
C ARG A 51 -1.29 -4.29 -9.17
N LEU A 52 -0.74 -3.11 -8.92
CA LEU A 52 -1.55 -1.96 -8.54
C LEU A 52 -1.81 -1.13 -9.78
N TYR A 53 -3.06 -0.72 -9.97
CA TYR A 53 -3.45 0.01 -11.15
C TYR A 53 -4.21 1.26 -10.70
N LEU A 54 -3.68 2.42 -11.09
CA LEU A 54 -4.30 3.70 -10.79
C LEU A 54 -5.01 4.19 -12.04
N THR A 55 -6.25 4.65 -11.89
CA THR A 55 -7.01 5.13 -13.03
C THR A 55 -7.57 6.51 -12.70
N GLN A 56 -7.40 7.45 -13.63
CA GLN A 56 -7.88 8.80 -13.41
C GLN A 56 -9.36 8.90 -13.73
N GLU A 57 -10.11 9.49 -12.80
CA GLU A 57 -11.52 9.72 -12.98
C GLU A 57 -11.81 11.20 -12.84
N ALA A 58 -12.71 11.71 -13.70
CA ALA A 58 -13.04 13.13 -13.71
C ALA A 58 -13.75 13.56 -12.43
N GLU A 59 -14.59 12.69 -11.89
CA GLU A 59 -15.31 12.99 -10.68
C GLU A 59 -14.50 12.62 -9.45
N SER A 60 -14.96 13.05 -8.28
CA SER A 60 -14.32 12.65 -7.04
C SER A 60 -14.39 11.15 -6.90
N PRO A 61 -13.24 10.50 -6.71
CA PRO A 61 -13.26 9.04 -6.59
C PRO A 61 -14.03 8.61 -5.36
N SER A 62 -14.66 7.44 -5.45
CA SER A 62 -15.36 6.85 -4.32
C SER A 62 -14.36 6.45 -3.23
N PRO A 63 -14.81 6.40 -1.97
CA PRO A 63 -13.96 5.86 -0.92
C PRO A 63 -13.54 4.44 -1.27
N GLU A 64 -12.30 4.11 -0.97
CA GLU A 64 -11.73 2.82 -1.30
C GLU A 64 -11.09 2.18 -0.09
N SER A 65 -10.82 0.89 -0.22
CA SER A 65 -10.14 0.15 0.83
C SER A 65 -8.73 0.68 1.04
N ILE A 66 -8.23 0.47 2.24
CA ILE A 66 -6.87 0.84 2.57
C ILE A 66 -5.92 -0.22 2.03
N LEU A 67 -4.85 0.22 1.38
CA LEU A 67 -3.80 -0.70 0.95
C LEU A 67 -2.80 -0.84 2.09
N TYR A 68 -2.59 -2.07 2.54
CA TYR A 68 -1.63 -2.38 3.58
C TYR A 68 -0.36 -2.92 2.93
N LEU A 69 0.73 -2.20 3.06
CA LEU A 69 2.00 -2.58 2.44
C LEU A 69 2.90 -3.20 3.50
N ARG A 70 3.25 -4.46 3.29
CA ARG A 70 4.11 -5.16 4.25
C ARG A 70 5.56 -4.71 4.12
N VAL A 71 6.18 -4.41 5.24
CA VAL A 71 7.59 -4.04 5.26
C VAL A 71 8.30 -4.85 6.35
N PRO A 72 9.59 -5.13 6.15
CA PRO A 72 10.34 -5.89 7.16
C PRO A 72 10.64 -5.09 8.42
N ASP A 73 10.85 -3.77 8.29
CA ASP A 73 11.18 -2.91 9.41
C ASP A 73 10.31 -1.67 9.32
N ILE A 74 9.26 -1.64 10.13
CA ILE A 74 8.26 -0.58 10.02
C ILE A 74 8.80 0.77 10.49
N GLN A 75 9.69 0.78 11.48
CA GLN A 75 10.27 2.04 11.95
C GLN A 75 11.13 2.66 10.87
N PHE A 76 11.97 1.85 10.23
CA PHE A 76 12.81 2.34 9.14
C PHE A 76 11.97 2.86 7.99
N ALA A 77 10.93 2.11 7.60
CA ALA A 77 10.06 2.52 6.50
C ALA A 77 9.33 3.82 6.85
N HIS A 78 8.82 3.92 8.06
CA HIS A 78 8.15 5.13 8.51
C HIS A 78 9.09 6.33 8.46
N ASP A 79 10.28 6.19 9.01
CA ASP A 79 11.23 7.29 9.05
C ASP A 79 11.67 7.70 7.65
N THR A 80 11.90 6.73 6.78
CA THR A 80 12.29 7.00 5.41
C THR A 80 11.20 7.76 4.66
N LEU A 81 9.96 7.31 4.76
CA LEU A 81 8.86 7.99 4.07
C LEU A 81 8.62 9.37 4.65
N LYS A 82 8.77 9.50 5.96
CA LYS A 82 8.60 10.81 6.60
C LYS A 82 9.67 11.78 6.10
N SER A 83 10.88 11.30 5.87
CA SER A 83 11.94 12.15 5.32
C SER A 83 11.63 12.56 3.88
N ARG A 84 10.76 11.83 3.20
CA ARG A 84 10.30 12.16 1.85
C ARG A 84 9.02 12.96 1.89
N LYS A 85 8.69 13.51 3.06
CA LYS A 85 7.54 14.40 3.28
C LYS A 85 6.19 13.73 3.13
N VAL A 86 6.13 12.43 3.40
CA VAL A 86 4.86 11.72 3.45
C VAL A 86 4.13 12.13 4.74
N GLU A 87 2.85 12.42 4.60
CA GLU A 87 2.03 12.81 5.75
C GLU A 87 1.51 11.55 6.44
N PHE A 88 1.96 11.31 7.67
CA PHE A 88 1.49 10.16 8.44
C PHE A 88 0.34 10.55 9.35
N ILE A 89 -0.66 9.68 9.38
CA ILE A 89 -1.79 9.83 10.29
C ILE A 89 -1.39 9.32 11.67
N SER A 90 -0.61 8.26 11.70
CA SER A 90 -0.15 7.69 12.96
C SER A 90 1.26 7.12 12.81
N ALA A 91 2.03 7.18 13.88
CA ALA A 91 3.35 6.56 13.93
C ALA A 91 3.19 5.05 14.11
N PRO A 92 4.26 4.28 13.89
CA PRO A 92 4.17 2.83 14.09
C PRO A 92 3.69 2.52 15.52
N HIS A 93 2.73 1.63 15.62
CA HIS A 93 2.17 1.25 16.90
C HIS A 93 1.74 -0.21 16.87
N LEU A 94 1.72 -0.82 18.05
CA LEU A 94 1.31 -2.20 18.20
C LEU A 94 -0.20 -2.28 18.09
N VAL A 95 -0.67 -3.13 17.18
CA VAL A 95 -2.09 -3.31 16.93
C VAL A 95 -2.60 -4.56 17.60
N HIS A 96 -1.81 -5.63 17.58
CA HIS A 96 -2.24 -6.90 18.13
C HIS A 96 -1.03 -7.77 18.46
N LYS A 97 -1.12 -8.49 19.55
CA LYS A 97 -0.10 -9.45 19.92
C LYS A 97 -0.74 -10.82 19.96
N HIS A 98 -0.20 -11.72 19.15
CA HIS A 98 -0.72 -13.07 19.07
C HIS A 98 -0.26 -13.92 20.26
N PRO A 99 -0.96 -15.02 20.54
CA PRO A 99 -0.57 -15.89 21.66
C PRO A 99 0.86 -16.42 21.55
N ASP A 100 1.39 -16.57 20.34
CA ASP A 100 2.76 -17.07 20.16
C ASP A 100 3.80 -15.95 20.31
N GLY A 101 3.38 -14.74 20.64
CA GLY A 101 4.30 -13.63 20.82
C GLY A 101 4.50 -12.76 19.58
N THR A 102 3.97 -13.16 18.45
CA THR A 102 4.08 -12.36 17.23
C THR A 102 3.29 -11.07 17.39
N GLU A 103 3.91 -9.95 17.04
CA GLU A 103 3.29 -8.65 17.16
C GLU A 103 2.97 -8.09 15.78
N GLU A 104 1.76 -7.52 15.66
CA GLU A 104 1.34 -6.84 14.45
C GLU A 104 1.47 -5.34 14.66
N TRP A 105 2.27 -4.71 13.81
CA TRP A 105 2.50 -3.27 13.90
C TRP A 105 2.01 -2.59 12.64
N MET A 106 1.47 -1.39 12.79
CA MET A 106 0.96 -0.62 11.66
C MET A 106 1.27 0.86 11.82
N ALA A 107 1.33 1.55 10.67
CA ALA A 107 1.46 3.00 10.63
C ALA A 107 0.67 3.46 9.42
N PHE A 108 -0.17 4.47 9.59
CA PHE A 108 -1.07 4.93 8.52
C PHE A 108 -0.61 6.25 7.96
N PHE A 109 -0.74 6.41 6.65
CA PHE A 109 -0.32 7.63 5.98
C PHE A 109 -1.25 7.93 4.81
N LYS A 110 -1.08 9.10 4.20
CA LYS A 110 -1.93 9.55 3.10
C LYS A 110 -1.13 9.75 1.84
N ASP A 111 -1.77 9.49 0.71
CA ASP A 111 -1.19 9.84 -0.57
C ASP A 111 -1.55 11.31 -0.88
N PRO A 112 -1.09 11.87 -2.02
CA PRO A 112 -1.33 13.29 -2.32
C PRO A 112 -2.80 13.66 -2.41
N GLU A 113 -3.67 12.72 -2.66
CA GLU A 113 -5.10 13.00 -2.77
C GLU A 113 -5.86 12.69 -1.49
N GLY A 114 -5.13 12.45 -0.39
CA GLY A 114 -5.75 12.21 0.90
C GLY A 114 -6.23 10.79 1.12
N ARG A 115 -5.86 9.86 0.25
CA ARG A 115 -6.25 8.47 0.40
C ARG A 115 -5.33 7.78 1.39
N THR A 116 -5.91 6.93 2.21
CA THR A 116 -5.16 6.26 3.27
C THR A 116 -4.46 5.03 2.75
N LEU A 117 -3.20 4.88 3.14
CA LEU A 117 -2.44 3.64 2.98
C LEU A 117 -1.87 3.29 4.34
N ALA A 118 -1.31 2.11 4.45
CA ALA A 118 -0.72 1.67 5.71
C ALA A 118 0.54 0.88 5.44
N LEU A 119 1.48 1.01 6.37
CA LEU A 119 2.59 0.08 6.48
C LEU A 119 2.21 -0.96 7.51
N MET A 120 2.60 -2.20 7.29
CA MET A 120 2.37 -3.25 8.27
C MET A 120 3.60 -4.13 8.41
N SER A 121 3.84 -4.59 9.61
CA SER A 121 4.98 -5.44 9.89
C SER A 121 4.62 -6.44 10.96
N GLN A 122 5.09 -7.67 10.80
CA GLN A 122 4.94 -8.71 11.82
C GLN A 122 6.29 -8.92 12.47
N VAL A 123 6.34 -8.79 13.79
CA VAL A 123 7.58 -8.95 14.53
C VAL A 123 7.44 -10.15 15.45
N LYS A 124 8.29 -11.14 15.26
CA LYS A 124 8.28 -12.32 16.12
C LYS A 124 9.15 -12.05 17.33
N ARG A 125 8.53 -12.09 18.49
CA ARG A 125 9.25 -11.95 19.75
C ARG A 125 9.41 -13.31 20.37
N GLN A 126 10.60 -13.58 20.83
CA GLN A 126 10.82 -14.80 21.57
C GLN A 126 10.49 -14.52 23.01
N GLY A 127 9.71 -15.36 23.49
CA GLY A 127 9.35 -15.16 24.75
C GLY A 127 9.20 -15.45 25.90
#